data_b516f681597e433c7f75fd3e7be53115
#
_entry.id   b516f681597e433c7f75fd3e7be53115
#
_cell.length_a   1.000
_cell.length_b   1.000
_cell.length_c   1.000
_cell.angle_alpha   90.00
_cell.angle_beta   90.00
_cell.angle_gamma   90.00
#
_symmetry.space_group_name_H-M   'P 1'
#
loop_
_entity.id
_entity.type
_entity.pdbx_description
1 polymer ?
#
loop_
_entity_poly.entity_id
_entity_poly.type
_entity_poly.pdbx_seq_one_letter_code
_entity_poly.pdbx_strand_id
1 'polypeptide(L)'
;METVLIYALNISLAVHIALIAVCVWRVGRGENLIDRLIGLDMTATLILAVLVLVSFLTRNVIYIDIALALAALGFIGTIALARYIADQEMF
;
A
#
# COMPACT_ATOMS: atom_id res chain seq x y z
N MET A 1 6.59 19.93 20.81
CA MET A 1 5.64 19.58 19.73
C MET A 1 6.31 18.82 18.63
N GLU A 2 7.35 19.37 18.06
CA GLU A 2 8.06 18.71 16.96
C GLU A 2 8.62 17.34 17.36
N THR A 3 9.17 17.23 18.55
CA THR A 3 9.69 15.96 19.05
C THR A 3 8.61 14.89 19.17
N VAL A 4 7.45 15.28 19.69
CA VAL A 4 6.31 14.37 19.82
C VAL A 4 5.84 13.91 18.44
N LEU A 5 5.79 14.82 17.48
CA LEU A 5 5.40 14.50 16.11
C LEU A 5 6.37 13.51 15.48
N ILE A 6 7.67 13.72 15.65
CA ILE A 6 8.68 12.83 15.10
C ILE A 6 8.56 11.43 15.70
N TYR A 7 8.38 11.32 17.01
CA TYR A 7 8.19 10.02 17.65
C TYR A 7 6.91 9.34 17.16
N ALA A 8 5.82 10.09 17.01
CA ALA A 8 4.58 9.54 16.50
C ALA A 8 4.73 9.01 15.09
N LEU A 9 5.41 9.77 14.23
CA LEU A 9 5.65 9.34 12.85
C LEU A 9 6.52 8.09 12.78
N ASN A 10 7.56 8.00 13.61
CA ASN A 10 8.43 6.83 13.63
C ASN A 10 7.70 5.60 14.14
N ILE A 11 6.88 5.74 15.16
CA ILE A 11 6.07 4.63 15.67
C ILE A 11 5.07 4.19 14.62
N SER A 12 4.39 5.12 13.96
CA SER A 12 3.46 4.81 12.88
C SER A 12 4.16 4.08 11.73
N LEU A 13 5.35 4.53 11.38
CA LEU A 13 6.14 3.88 10.32
C LEU A 13 6.46 2.43 10.67
N ALA A 14 6.90 2.18 11.91
CA ALA A 14 7.20 0.84 12.37
C ALA A 14 5.96 -0.05 12.32
N VAL A 15 4.81 0.45 12.76
CA VAL A 15 3.55 -0.29 12.73
C VAL A 15 3.16 -0.60 11.29
N HIS A 16 3.28 0.36 10.38
CA HIS A 16 2.94 0.14 8.97
C HIS A 16 3.83 -0.90 8.32
N ILE A 17 5.13 -0.89 8.62
CA ILE A 17 6.06 -1.90 8.10
C ILE A 17 5.66 -3.29 8.59
N ALA A 18 5.32 -3.42 9.87
CA ALA A 18 4.86 -4.69 10.42
C ALA A 18 3.58 -5.17 9.74
N LEU A 19 2.63 -4.25 9.50
CA LEU A 19 1.39 -4.57 8.82
C LEU A 19 1.62 -4.99 7.37
N ILE A 20 2.57 -4.36 6.69
CA ILE A 20 2.94 -4.74 5.32
C ILE A 20 3.45 -6.19 5.31
N ALA A 21 4.30 -6.55 6.26
CA ALA A 21 4.82 -7.91 6.36
C ALA A 21 3.68 -8.92 6.52
N VAL A 22 2.71 -8.62 7.37
CA VAL A 22 1.54 -9.48 7.58
C VAL A 22 0.72 -9.59 6.31
N CYS A 23 0.49 -8.47 5.62
CA CYS A 23 -0.29 -8.47 4.39
C CYS A 23 0.38 -9.25 3.27
N VAL A 24 1.70 -9.13 3.14
CA VAL A 24 2.46 -9.90 2.14
C VAL A 24 2.34 -11.39 2.42
N TRP A 25 2.45 -11.78 3.68
CA TRP A 25 2.23 -13.18 4.04
C TRP A 25 0.83 -13.64 3.63
N ARG A 26 -0.17 -12.82 3.91
CA ARG A 26 -1.56 -13.14 3.57
C ARG A 26 -1.74 -13.34 2.07
N VAL A 27 -1.09 -12.50 1.26
CA VAL A 27 -1.12 -12.66 -0.20
C VAL A 27 -0.54 -14.01 -0.60
N GLY A 28 0.58 -14.39 0.00
CA GLY A 28 1.22 -15.66 -0.30
C GLY A 28 0.40 -16.88 0.15
N ARG A 29 -0.44 -16.71 1.16
CA ARG A 29 -1.25 -17.80 1.72
C ARG A 29 -2.72 -17.76 1.29
N GLY A 30 -3.10 -16.81 0.45
CA GLY A 30 -4.48 -16.69 0.00
C GLY A 30 -4.98 -17.96 -0.68
N GLU A 31 -6.18 -18.40 -0.30
CA GLU A 31 -6.75 -19.63 -0.81
C GLU A 31 -7.29 -19.48 -2.23
N ASN A 32 -7.75 -18.29 -2.57
CA ASN A 32 -8.27 -18.03 -3.90
C ASN A 32 -7.74 -16.69 -4.42
N LEU A 33 -8.06 -16.42 -5.69
CA LEU A 33 -7.57 -15.22 -6.36
C LEU A 33 -8.11 -13.95 -5.74
N ILE A 34 -9.37 -13.99 -5.28
CA ILE A 34 -10.01 -12.83 -4.67
C ILE A 34 -9.31 -12.46 -3.36
N ASP A 35 -8.99 -13.44 -2.51
CA ASP A 35 -8.27 -13.21 -1.27
C ASP A 35 -6.90 -12.60 -1.53
N ARG A 36 -6.19 -13.10 -2.54
CA ARG A 36 -4.90 -12.56 -2.93
C ARG A 36 -5.01 -11.14 -3.44
N LEU A 37 -6.04 -10.85 -4.22
CA LEU A 37 -6.27 -9.50 -4.73
C LEU A 37 -6.53 -8.52 -3.60
N ILE A 38 -7.35 -8.90 -2.63
CA ILE A 38 -7.63 -8.06 -1.47
C ILE A 38 -6.36 -7.80 -0.67
N GLY A 39 -5.57 -8.84 -0.42
CA GLY A 39 -4.30 -8.72 0.29
C GLY A 39 -3.31 -7.81 -0.45
N LEU A 40 -3.25 -7.94 -1.76
CA LEU A 40 -2.38 -7.12 -2.58
C LEU A 40 -2.81 -5.64 -2.53
N ASP A 41 -4.11 -5.37 -2.58
CA ASP A 41 -4.64 -4.02 -2.49
C ASP A 41 -4.32 -3.40 -1.12
N MET A 42 -4.49 -4.16 -0.04
CA MET A 42 -4.13 -3.69 1.30
C MET A 42 -2.64 -3.39 1.41
N THR A 43 -1.80 -4.25 0.83
CA THR A 43 -0.36 -4.04 0.82
C THR A 43 0.00 -2.75 0.09
N ALA A 44 -0.61 -2.52 -1.07
CA ALA A 44 -0.37 -1.30 -1.84
C ALA A 44 -0.79 -0.06 -1.04
N THR A 45 -1.94 -0.11 -0.37
CA THR A 45 -2.42 0.99 0.46
C THR A 45 -1.45 1.28 1.61
N LEU A 46 -0.92 0.25 2.26
CA LEU A 46 0.05 0.43 3.33
C LEU A 46 1.36 1.01 2.81
N ILE A 47 1.81 0.60 1.63
CA ILE A 47 3.00 1.18 1.00
C ILE A 47 2.79 2.68 0.73
N LEU A 48 1.60 3.05 0.24
CA LEU A 48 1.26 4.46 0.04
C LEU A 48 1.35 5.24 1.36
N ALA A 49 0.82 4.67 2.43
CA ALA A 49 0.88 5.29 3.75
C ALA A 49 2.33 5.47 4.22
N VAL A 50 3.17 4.47 4.00
CA VAL A 50 4.59 4.55 4.35
C VAL A 50 5.28 5.66 3.56
N LEU A 51 4.99 5.78 2.27
CA LEU A 51 5.56 6.86 1.45
C LEU A 51 5.17 8.24 1.96
N VAL A 52 3.92 8.41 2.37
CA VAL A 52 3.46 9.67 2.95
C VAL A 52 4.18 9.94 4.27
N LEU A 53 4.32 8.93 5.12
CA LEU A 53 5.03 9.08 6.39
C LEU A 53 6.50 9.46 6.17
N VAL A 54 7.16 8.82 5.23
CA VAL A 54 8.55 9.12 4.90
C VAL A 54 8.67 10.54 4.35
N SER A 55 7.69 10.98 3.56
CA SER A 55 7.65 12.35 3.06
C SER A 55 7.62 13.35 4.21
N PHE A 56 6.79 13.11 5.22
CA PHE A 56 6.73 13.99 6.38
C PHE A 56 8.03 13.98 7.18
N LEU A 57 8.63 12.81 7.34
CA LEU A 57 9.87 12.67 8.12
C LEU A 57 11.08 13.32 7.42
N THR A 58 11.17 13.20 6.11
CA THR A 58 12.27 13.74 5.34
C THR A 58 12.02 15.15 4.82
N ARG A 59 10.75 15.61 4.91
CA ARG A 59 10.30 16.89 4.37
C ARG A 59 10.59 17.01 2.88
N ASN A 60 10.45 15.91 2.16
CA ASN A 60 10.71 15.85 0.73
C ASN A 60 9.43 15.43 0.00
N VAL A 61 8.93 16.29 -0.89
CA VAL A 61 7.67 16.06 -1.59
C VAL A 61 7.77 14.99 -2.69
N ILE A 62 8.98 14.57 -3.05
CA ILE A 62 9.13 13.55 -4.10
C ILE A 62 8.46 12.24 -3.70
N TYR A 63 8.44 11.92 -2.41
CA TYR A 63 7.77 10.71 -1.93
C TYR A 63 6.27 10.78 -2.14
N ILE A 64 5.68 11.96 -2.04
CA ILE A 64 4.25 12.15 -2.32
C ILE A 64 3.98 11.98 -3.81
N ASP A 65 4.86 12.49 -4.68
CA ASP A 65 4.71 12.31 -6.13
C ASP A 65 4.76 10.83 -6.49
N ILE A 66 5.69 10.09 -5.90
CA ILE A 66 5.78 8.64 -6.10
C ILE A 66 4.51 7.95 -5.60
N ALA A 67 3.99 8.36 -4.44
CA ALA A 67 2.77 7.80 -3.88
C ALA A 67 1.58 8.03 -4.79
N LEU A 68 1.46 9.23 -5.37
CA LEU A 68 0.37 9.54 -6.30
C LEU A 68 0.45 8.67 -7.55
N ALA A 69 1.65 8.50 -8.11
CA ALA A 69 1.85 7.63 -9.27
C ALA A 69 1.48 6.19 -8.94
N LEU A 70 1.91 5.70 -7.78
CA LEU A 70 1.60 4.34 -7.34
C LEU A 70 0.11 4.17 -7.09
N ALA A 71 -0.56 5.18 -6.54
CA ALA A 71 -2.00 5.15 -6.32
C ALA A 71 -2.76 5.03 -7.64
N ALA A 72 -2.35 5.79 -8.66
CA ALA A 72 -2.98 5.71 -9.98
C ALA A 72 -2.77 4.33 -10.61
N LEU A 73 -1.54 3.81 -10.55
CA LEU A 73 -1.25 2.48 -11.07
C LEU A 73 -2.02 1.40 -10.32
N GLY A 74 -2.10 1.52 -9.00
CA GLY A 74 -2.85 0.57 -8.18
C GLY A 74 -4.33 0.58 -8.50
N PHE A 75 -4.90 1.76 -8.69
CA PHE A 75 -6.31 1.91 -9.05
C PHE A 75 -6.61 1.22 -10.38
N ILE A 76 -5.80 1.50 -11.40
CA ILE A 76 -5.95 0.88 -12.72
C ILE A 76 -5.74 -0.63 -12.64
N GLY A 77 -4.71 -1.07 -11.90
CA GLY A 77 -4.40 -2.48 -11.73
C GLY A 77 -5.52 -3.23 -11.05
N THR A 78 -6.10 -2.65 -9.99
CA THR A 78 -7.20 -3.27 -9.26
C THR A 78 -8.44 -3.41 -10.14
N ILE A 79 -8.77 -2.38 -10.92
CA ILE A 79 -9.89 -2.45 -11.85
C ILE A 79 -9.65 -3.52 -12.90
N ALA A 80 -8.47 -3.57 -13.48
CA ALA A 80 -8.12 -4.56 -14.51
C ALA A 80 -8.23 -5.99 -13.97
N LEU A 81 -7.69 -6.22 -12.76
CA LEU A 81 -7.75 -7.54 -12.14
C LEU A 81 -9.17 -7.93 -11.76
N ALA A 82 -9.95 -6.98 -11.22
CA ALA A 82 -11.34 -7.25 -10.88
C ALA A 82 -12.15 -7.61 -12.12
N ARG A 83 -11.89 -6.93 -13.22
CA ARG A 83 -12.55 -7.21 -14.49
C ARG A 83 -12.14 -8.58 -15.04
N TYR A 84 -10.87 -8.90 -14.94
CA TYR A 84 -10.36 -10.21 -15.33
C TYR A 84 -11.06 -11.33 -14.56
N ILE A 85 -11.19 -11.16 -13.26
CA ILE A 85 -11.86 -12.16 -12.40
C ILE A 85 -13.32 -12.31 -12.79
N ALA A 86 -14.02 -11.18 -13.01
CA ALA A 86 -15.44 -11.19 -13.33
C ALA A 86 -15.73 -11.82 -14.69
N ASP A 87 -14.95 -11.47 -15.69
CA ASP A 87 -15.19 -11.90 -17.09
C ASP A 87 -14.26 -13.04 -17.51
N GLN A 88 -13.28 -13.37 -16.69
CA GLN A 88 -12.24 -14.35 -16.98
C GLN A 88 -11.43 -14.01 -18.23
N GLU A 89 -11.36 -12.74 -18.57
CA GLU A 89 -10.52 -12.26 -19.65
C GLU A 89 -10.07 -10.83 -19.38
N MET A 90 -8.89 -10.50 -19.90
CA MET A 90 -8.26 -9.21 -19.66
C MET A 90 -8.86 -8.11 -20.54
N PHE A 91 -9.38 -8.47 -21.68
CA PHE A 91 -9.89 -7.52 -22.67
C PHE A 91 -11.30 -7.85 -23.08
#